data_bc257ad771f10d7043ea7d71cce2e404
#
_entry.id   bc257ad771f10d7043ea7d71cce2e404
#
_cell.length_a   1.000
_cell.length_b   1.000
_cell.length_c   1.000
_cell.angle_alpha   90.00
_cell.angle_beta   90.00
_cell.angle_gamma   90.00
#
_symmetry.space_group_name_H-M   'P 1'
#
loop_
_entity.id
_entity.type
_entity.pdbx_description
1 polymer ?
#
loop_
_entity_poly.entity_id
_entity_poly.type
_entity_poly.pdbx_seq_one_letter_code
_entity_poly.pdbx_strand_id
1 'polypeptide(L)'
;MPELPEVEVVRRGLQRWVQGRTVDSVEVLHPRAVRRHTAGAVDFAARLAGRRIGTPRRRGKYLWLPVSDGLAVLAHLGMSGQLLVQPQDAPDEKHLRVRIRFTGGDQAGTGSGQAVTGPDQAVMGLGQAVTGPGPEDPAAAAGTELRFVDQRTFGGLSLHDTVPGDPDGLPDVIAHIARDPLDPAFDDAAFHEALRRRRTTIKRALLDQSLISGVGNIYADEALWRSRLHYERPTATFTRPRTAELLGHIRDVMNAALAVGGTSFDSLYVNVNGESGYFERSLDAYGREDEPCRRCGTAVRRRPWMNRSSYFCPRCQRPPRP
;
A
#
# COMPACT_ATOMS: atom_id res chain seq x y z
N MET A 1 -3.00 10.53 -1.61
CA MET A 1 -2.69 9.59 -0.52
C MET A 1 -2.50 8.23 -1.15
N PRO A 2 -1.39 7.55 -0.91
CA PRO A 2 -1.16 6.21 -1.46
C PRO A 2 -2.34 5.30 -1.12
N GLU A 3 -2.75 4.50 -2.09
CA GLU A 3 -3.75 3.46 -1.93
C GLU A 3 -3.04 2.10 -1.86
N LEU A 4 -3.75 1.00 -2.00
CA LEU A 4 -3.15 -0.32 -1.85
C LEU A 4 -1.97 -0.59 -2.79
N PRO A 5 -2.06 -0.34 -4.11
CA PRO A 5 -0.97 -0.67 -5.02
C PRO A 5 0.34 0.06 -4.70
N GLU A 6 0.27 1.35 -4.36
CA GLU A 6 1.45 2.14 -4.01
C GLU A 6 2.11 1.61 -2.73
N VAL A 7 1.31 1.26 -1.72
CA VAL A 7 1.83 0.69 -0.47
C VAL A 7 2.41 -0.70 -0.69
N GLU A 8 1.83 -1.51 -1.57
CA GLU A 8 2.36 -2.84 -1.91
C GLU A 8 3.69 -2.77 -2.64
N VAL A 9 3.89 -1.81 -3.53
CA VAL A 9 5.18 -1.59 -4.20
C VAL A 9 6.27 -1.25 -3.17
N VAL A 10 5.98 -0.36 -2.23
CA VAL A 10 6.89 -0.04 -1.11
C VAL A 10 7.18 -1.28 -0.26
N ARG A 11 6.14 -2.05 0.11
CA ARG A 11 6.31 -3.28 0.90
C ARG A 11 7.25 -4.28 0.22
N ARG A 12 7.07 -4.50 -1.09
CA ARG A 12 7.95 -5.40 -1.87
C ARG A 12 9.40 -4.91 -1.88
N GLY A 13 9.59 -3.61 -2.05
CA GLY A 13 10.92 -3.01 -1.96
C GLY A 13 11.56 -3.22 -0.58
N LEU A 14 10.84 -2.94 0.49
CA LEU A 14 11.32 -3.17 1.86
C LEU A 14 11.64 -4.64 2.12
N GLN A 15 10.85 -5.57 1.57
CA GLN A 15 11.12 -6.98 1.70
C GLN A 15 12.49 -7.37 1.12
N ARG A 16 12.87 -6.77 0.00
CA ARG A 16 14.17 -7.04 -0.63
C ARG A 16 15.35 -6.45 0.15
N TRP A 17 15.18 -5.25 0.71
CA TRP A 17 16.29 -4.45 1.20
C TRP A 17 16.46 -4.45 2.72
N VAL A 18 15.38 -4.65 3.50
CA VAL A 18 15.44 -4.51 4.96
C VAL A 18 15.04 -5.77 5.73
N GLN A 19 14.40 -6.75 5.08
CA GLN A 19 14.04 -7.99 5.75
C GLN A 19 15.28 -8.72 6.27
N GLY A 20 15.21 -9.19 7.52
CA GLY A 20 16.29 -9.94 8.17
C GLY A 20 17.42 -9.09 8.73
N ARG A 21 17.42 -7.77 8.49
CA ARG A 21 18.47 -6.87 9.00
C ARG A 21 18.20 -6.51 10.47
N THR A 22 19.26 -6.28 11.22
CA THR A 22 19.21 -5.79 12.59
C THR A 22 19.40 -4.29 12.61
N VAL A 23 18.54 -3.57 13.32
CA VAL A 23 18.64 -2.12 13.51
C VAL A 23 19.82 -1.81 14.41
N ASP A 24 20.77 -1.03 13.91
CA ASP A 24 21.89 -0.49 14.67
C ASP A 24 21.44 0.73 15.49
N SER A 25 20.94 1.72 14.79
CA SER A 25 20.53 2.98 15.40
C SER A 25 19.34 3.61 14.70
N VAL A 26 18.60 4.46 15.42
CA VAL A 26 17.47 5.22 14.92
C VAL A 26 17.64 6.67 15.27
N GLU A 27 17.57 7.55 14.29
CA GLU A 27 17.63 8.99 14.45
C GLU A 27 16.28 9.60 14.07
N VAL A 28 15.60 10.22 15.05
CA VAL A 28 14.34 10.92 14.82
C VAL A 28 14.63 12.40 14.65
N LEU A 29 14.74 12.85 13.41
CA LEU A 29 15.07 14.24 13.04
C LEU A 29 13.88 15.19 13.22
N HIS A 30 12.66 14.66 13.24
CA HIS A 30 11.45 15.47 13.47
C HIS A 30 10.43 14.68 14.31
N PRO A 31 10.12 15.13 15.55
CA PRO A 31 9.32 14.34 16.49
C PRO A 31 7.88 14.11 16.00
N ARG A 32 7.35 14.97 15.14
CA ARG A 32 6.02 14.79 14.53
C ARG A 32 5.91 13.53 13.66
N ALA A 33 7.04 13.03 13.16
CA ALA A 33 7.06 11.78 12.39
C ALA A 33 6.76 10.53 13.23
N VAL A 34 6.94 10.61 14.53
CA VAL A 34 6.64 9.51 15.47
C VAL A 34 5.53 9.91 16.47
N ARG A 35 4.70 10.90 16.16
CA ARG A 35 3.66 11.43 17.08
C ARG A 35 2.62 10.40 17.53
N ARG A 36 2.46 9.28 16.78
CA ARG A 36 1.56 8.18 17.15
C ARG A 36 2.21 7.21 18.13
N HIS A 37 3.51 7.30 18.32
CA HIS A 37 4.23 6.58 19.36
C HIS A 37 4.17 7.43 20.65
N THR A 38 3.26 7.08 21.55
CA THR A 38 2.90 7.92 22.71
C THR A 38 4.05 8.15 23.69
N ALA A 39 5.00 7.21 23.78
CA ALA A 39 6.19 7.33 24.62
C ALA A 39 7.27 8.26 24.03
N GLY A 40 7.08 8.77 22.80
CA GLY A 40 7.93 9.77 22.18
C GLY A 40 9.13 9.26 21.42
N ALA A 41 9.90 10.18 20.85
CA ALA A 41 10.99 9.87 19.91
C ALA A 41 12.15 9.08 20.53
N VAL A 42 12.50 9.39 21.77
CA VAL A 42 13.61 8.72 22.50
C VAL A 42 13.26 7.25 22.76
N ASP A 43 12.04 7.00 23.26
CA ASP A 43 11.57 5.62 23.50
C ASP A 43 11.45 4.84 22.18
N PHE A 44 10.91 5.44 21.12
CA PHE A 44 10.84 4.83 19.80
C PHE A 44 12.21 4.37 19.31
N ALA A 45 13.21 5.24 19.39
CA ALA A 45 14.56 4.93 18.96
C ALA A 45 15.21 3.84 19.82
N ALA A 46 15.12 3.96 21.15
CA ALA A 46 15.71 3.01 22.10
C ALA A 46 15.09 1.61 21.96
N ARG A 47 13.75 1.53 21.80
CA ARG A 47 13.07 0.24 21.68
C ARG A 47 13.28 -0.45 20.33
N LEU A 48 13.62 0.30 19.30
CA LEU A 48 13.85 -0.27 17.96
C LEU A 48 15.31 -0.69 17.76
N ALA A 49 16.25 -0.03 18.39
CA ALA A 49 17.69 -0.40 18.33
C ALA A 49 17.90 -1.85 18.81
N GLY A 50 18.78 -2.58 18.11
CA GLY A 50 19.08 -3.99 18.35
C GLY A 50 18.03 -4.98 17.83
N ARG A 51 16.88 -4.53 17.33
CA ARG A 51 15.81 -5.39 16.84
C ARG A 51 16.07 -5.87 15.44
N ARG A 52 15.71 -7.13 15.17
CA ARG A 52 15.76 -7.71 13.82
C ARG A 52 14.43 -7.51 13.11
N ILE A 53 14.47 -7.02 11.87
CA ILE A 53 13.28 -6.81 11.04
C ILE A 53 12.83 -8.13 10.42
N GLY A 54 11.58 -8.49 10.64
CA GLY A 54 10.90 -9.61 10.00
C GLY A 54 10.45 -9.28 8.57
N THR A 55 9.58 -10.13 8.03
CA THR A 55 9.01 -9.92 6.70
C THR A 55 8.03 -8.75 6.70
N PRO A 56 8.25 -7.68 5.90
CA PRO A 56 7.32 -6.57 5.79
C PRO A 56 5.93 -7.03 5.35
N ARG A 57 4.91 -6.56 6.02
CA ARG A 57 3.51 -6.92 5.83
C ARG A 57 2.65 -5.70 5.54
N ARG A 58 1.49 -5.93 4.94
CA ARG A 58 0.53 -4.88 4.60
C ARG A 58 -0.91 -5.37 4.81
N ARG A 59 -1.78 -4.44 5.25
CA ARG A 59 -3.24 -4.61 5.19
C ARG A 59 -3.86 -3.32 4.66
N GLY A 60 -4.41 -3.36 3.46
CA GLY A 60 -4.89 -2.17 2.77
C GLY A 60 -3.79 -1.13 2.55
N LYS A 61 -3.91 0.01 3.21
CA LYS A 61 -2.96 1.15 3.13
C LYS A 61 -1.98 1.20 4.30
N TYR A 62 -2.05 0.24 5.21
CA TYR A 62 -1.17 0.13 6.36
C TYR A 62 -0.05 -0.84 6.08
N LEU A 63 1.16 -0.41 6.31
CA LEU A 63 2.39 -1.17 6.15
C LEU A 63 3.04 -1.34 7.52
N TRP A 64 3.53 -2.54 7.83
CA TRP A 64 4.30 -2.72 9.06
C TRP A 64 5.48 -3.65 8.85
N LEU A 65 6.47 -3.44 9.69
CA LEU A 65 7.67 -4.25 9.81
C LEU A 65 7.58 -4.98 11.15
N PRO A 66 7.23 -6.28 11.18
CA PRO A 66 7.39 -7.05 12.40
C PRO A 66 8.84 -7.00 12.85
N VAL A 67 9.06 -6.86 14.13
CA VAL A 67 10.41 -6.92 14.73
C VAL A 67 10.42 -7.96 15.84
N SER A 68 11.62 -8.33 16.33
CA SER A 68 11.73 -9.30 17.43
C SER A 68 10.90 -8.88 18.64
N ASP A 69 10.54 -9.88 19.47
CA ASP A 69 9.84 -9.73 20.76
C ASP A 69 8.38 -9.22 20.64
N GLY A 70 7.67 -9.66 19.62
CA GLY A 70 6.21 -9.41 19.50
C GLY A 70 5.83 -7.95 19.22
N LEU A 71 6.74 -7.18 18.65
CA LEU A 71 6.51 -5.79 18.28
C LEU A 71 6.45 -5.62 16.76
N ALA A 72 5.87 -4.52 16.32
CA ALA A 72 5.90 -4.12 14.91
C ALA A 72 6.02 -2.61 14.74
N VAL A 73 6.84 -2.18 13.80
CA VAL A 73 6.88 -0.78 13.35
C VAL A 73 5.78 -0.57 12.34
N LEU A 74 4.73 0.13 12.72
CA LEU A 74 3.65 0.55 11.84
C LEU A 74 4.06 1.81 11.09
N ALA A 75 4.01 1.74 9.76
CA ALA A 75 4.25 2.87 8.88
C ALA A 75 2.94 3.33 8.22
N HIS A 76 2.64 4.60 8.32
CA HIS A 76 1.55 5.25 7.60
C HIS A 76 2.12 6.35 6.72
N LEU A 77 2.03 6.18 5.40
CA LEU A 77 2.66 7.10 4.45
C LEU A 77 1.94 8.46 4.35
N GLY A 78 0.70 8.54 4.81
CA GLY A 78 -0.06 9.79 4.73
C GLY A 78 -0.32 10.23 3.29
N MET A 79 0.05 11.46 2.95
CA MET A 79 -0.10 12.01 1.60
C MET A 79 1.24 12.22 0.88
N SER A 80 2.35 12.27 1.59
CA SER A 80 3.67 12.61 1.07
C SER A 80 4.80 11.83 1.73
N GLY A 81 4.47 10.87 2.58
CA GLY A 81 5.45 10.03 3.24
C GLY A 81 6.03 8.99 2.28
N GLN A 82 7.34 8.85 2.31
CA GLN A 82 8.11 7.90 1.52
C GLN A 82 9.00 7.08 2.46
N LEU A 83 9.20 5.82 2.15
CA LEU A 83 10.20 4.96 2.76
C LEU A 83 11.23 4.65 1.69
N LEU A 84 12.40 5.24 1.84
CA LEU A 84 13.51 5.13 0.87
C LEU A 84 14.64 4.30 1.47
N VAL A 85 15.22 3.44 0.66
CA VAL A 85 16.47 2.76 0.97
C VAL A 85 17.59 3.49 0.23
N GLN A 86 18.52 4.05 0.98
CA GLN A 86 19.59 4.89 0.45
C GLN A 86 20.95 4.43 0.99
N PRO A 87 22.04 4.63 0.24
CA PRO A 87 23.38 4.53 0.80
C PRO A 87 23.54 5.48 2.00
N GLN A 88 24.33 5.07 3.01
CA GLN A 88 24.55 5.88 4.22
C GLN A 88 25.31 7.18 3.94
N ASP A 89 26.09 7.24 2.86
CA ASP A 89 26.83 8.40 2.39
C ASP A 89 26.03 9.28 1.42
N ALA A 90 24.79 8.88 1.05
CA ALA A 90 23.95 9.70 0.20
C ALA A 90 23.51 10.98 0.91
N PRO A 91 23.42 12.13 0.20
CA PRO A 91 22.92 13.37 0.77
C PRO A 91 21.54 13.20 1.39
N ASP A 92 21.28 13.96 2.46
CA ASP A 92 19.97 13.96 3.12
C ASP A 92 18.90 14.60 2.24
N GLU A 93 17.73 13.95 2.15
CA GLU A 93 16.55 14.56 1.54
C GLU A 93 16.08 15.76 2.38
N LYS A 94 15.65 16.82 1.71
CA LYS A 94 15.15 18.06 2.35
C LYS A 94 14.11 17.81 3.45
N HIS A 95 13.35 16.72 3.35
CA HIS A 95 12.27 16.39 4.26
C HIS A 95 12.48 15.05 4.97
N LEU A 96 13.73 14.65 5.16
CA LEU A 96 14.09 13.50 5.98
C LEU A 96 13.59 13.72 7.42
N ARG A 97 12.88 12.73 7.96
CA ARG A 97 12.23 12.81 9.27
C ARG A 97 12.71 11.75 10.25
N VAL A 98 12.99 10.55 9.74
CA VAL A 98 13.54 9.45 10.54
C VAL A 98 14.54 8.71 9.68
N ARG A 99 15.67 8.35 10.27
CA ARG A 99 16.73 7.53 9.69
C ARG A 99 16.88 6.27 10.55
N ILE A 100 16.92 5.12 9.91
CA ILE A 100 17.15 3.83 10.56
C ILE A 100 18.38 3.20 9.91
N ARG A 101 19.46 3.05 10.68
CA ARG A 101 20.67 2.39 10.23
C ARG A 101 20.65 0.94 10.65
N PHE A 102 21.32 0.10 9.89
CA PHE A 102 21.41 -1.32 10.15
C PHE A 102 22.86 -1.72 10.45
N THR A 103 23.02 -2.71 11.31
CA THR A 103 24.35 -3.33 11.53
C THR A 103 24.90 -3.82 10.20
N GLY A 104 26.21 -3.70 10.00
CA GLY A 104 26.90 -4.28 8.84
C GLY A 104 26.59 -5.77 8.77
N GLY A 105 26.29 -6.31 7.56
CA GLY A 105 25.75 -7.65 7.38
C GLY A 105 26.51 -8.72 8.16
N ASP A 106 25.90 -9.21 9.24
CA ASP A 106 26.33 -10.41 9.91
C ASP A 106 26.14 -11.57 8.93
N GLN A 107 27.21 -12.29 8.69
CA GLN A 107 27.23 -13.52 7.92
C GLN A 107 26.11 -14.45 8.42
N ALA A 108 25.16 -14.72 7.54
CA ALA A 108 24.18 -15.79 7.78
C ALA A 108 24.96 -17.07 8.11
N GLY A 109 24.68 -17.62 9.30
CA GLY A 109 25.27 -18.88 9.72
C GLY A 109 25.14 -19.91 8.61
N THR A 110 26.24 -20.54 8.26
CA THR A 110 26.37 -21.65 7.33
C THR A 110 25.49 -22.82 7.78
N GLY A 111 24.23 -22.81 7.34
CA GLY A 111 23.38 -23.99 7.35
C GLY A 111 23.61 -24.73 6.03
N SER A 112 24.32 -25.83 6.09
CA SER A 112 24.53 -26.78 4.99
C SER A 112 23.19 -27.35 4.54
N GLY A 113 22.62 -26.83 3.47
CA GLY A 113 21.44 -27.34 2.77
C GLY A 113 21.85 -27.87 1.41
N GLN A 114 21.78 -29.20 1.25
CA GLN A 114 22.06 -29.95 0.05
C GLN A 114 21.26 -29.43 -1.15
N ALA A 115 21.96 -29.25 -2.26
CA ALA A 115 21.37 -28.99 -3.57
C ALA A 115 20.56 -30.20 -4.04
N VAL A 116 19.27 -29.99 -4.30
CA VAL A 116 18.44 -30.94 -5.06
C VAL A 116 18.34 -30.40 -6.49
N THR A 117 19.03 -31.06 -7.39
CA THR A 117 18.92 -30.86 -8.85
C THR A 117 17.71 -31.63 -9.36
N GLY A 118 16.80 -30.96 -10.04
CA GLY A 118 15.74 -31.56 -10.85
C GLY A 118 15.42 -30.68 -12.06
N PRO A 119 15.07 -31.26 -13.26
CA PRO A 119 15.26 -30.64 -14.55
C PRO A 119 14.07 -29.81 -15.05
N ASP A 120 14.41 -28.83 -15.86
CA ASP A 120 13.70 -28.13 -16.95
C ASP A 120 12.21 -28.38 -17.19
N GLN A 121 11.44 -27.29 -17.14
CA GLN A 121 10.44 -27.03 -18.20
C GLN A 121 10.31 -25.52 -18.44
N ALA A 122 10.71 -25.12 -19.62
CA ALA A 122 10.54 -23.78 -20.18
C ALA A 122 9.07 -23.53 -20.48
N VAL A 123 8.53 -22.42 -19.95
CA VAL A 123 7.31 -21.80 -20.48
C VAL A 123 7.64 -20.35 -20.85
N MET A 124 7.67 -20.07 -22.13
CA MET A 124 7.69 -18.73 -22.69
C MET A 124 6.37 -18.02 -22.38
N GLY A 125 6.45 -16.81 -21.82
CA GLY A 125 5.31 -15.92 -21.61
C GLY A 125 5.76 -14.49 -21.41
N LEU A 126 5.57 -13.68 -22.43
CA LEU A 126 5.86 -12.25 -22.56
C LEU A 126 5.29 -11.42 -21.41
N GLY A 127 6.14 -10.67 -20.76
CA GLY A 127 5.77 -9.65 -19.76
C GLY A 127 7.00 -9.21 -19.00
N GLN A 128 7.84 -8.35 -19.58
CA GLN A 128 8.93 -7.71 -18.85
C GLN A 128 8.35 -6.75 -17.82
N ALA A 129 8.18 -7.25 -16.59
CA ALA A 129 8.09 -6.39 -15.44
C ALA A 129 9.47 -5.73 -15.25
N VAL A 130 9.53 -4.40 -15.30
CA VAL A 130 10.71 -3.64 -14.92
C VAL A 130 10.86 -3.77 -13.39
N THR A 131 11.42 -4.89 -12.99
CA THR A 131 11.93 -5.10 -11.63
C THR A 131 13.44 -4.98 -11.75
N GLY A 132 13.99 -3.83 -11.40
CA GLY A 132 15.43 -3.73 -11.18
C GLY A 132 15.85 -4.86 -10.22
N PRO A 133 16.98 -5.53 -10.42
CA PRO A 133 17.44 -6.59 -9.53
C PRO A 133 17.55 -6.03 -8.12
N GLY A 134 16.85 -6.65 -7.16
CA GLY A 134 17.20 -6.48 -5.76
C GLY A 134 18.62 -7.05 -5.56
N PRO A 135 19.31 -6.69 -4.49
CA PRO A 135 20.64 -7.25 -4.25
C PRO A 135 20.51 -8.76 -4.14
N GLU A 136 20.98 -9.46 -5.15
CA GLU A 136 21.21 -10.91 -5.07
C GLU A 136 22.35 -11.20 -4.08
N ASP A 137 23.15 -10.17 -3.77
CA ASP A 137 24.26 -10.20 -2.83
C ASP A 137 23.90 -9.41 -1.56
N PRO A 138 23.93 -10.04 -0.36
CA PRO A 138 23.81 -9.35 0.92
C PRO A 138 24.82 -8.22 1.11
N ALA A 139 25.98 -8.30 0.45
CA ALA A 139 26.98 -7.24 0.45
C ALA A 139 26.51 -5.96 -0.24
N ALA A 140 25.63 -6.05 -1.24
CA ALA A 140 25.06 -4.88 -1.91
C ALA A 140 24.07 -4.09 -1.02
N ALA A 141 23.49 -4.74 -0.01
CA ALA A 141 22.66 -4.08 1.00
C ALA A 141 23.50 -3.49 2.16
N ALA A 142 24.77 -3.90 2.30
CA ALA A 142 25.68 -3.35 3.30
C ALA A 142 25.92 -1.86 3.02
N GLY A 143 25.86 -1.03 4.07
CA GLY A 143 26.04 0.42 3.94
C GLY A 143 24.78 1.18 3.48
N THR A 144 23.61 0.53 3.41
CA THR A 144 22.33 1.23 3.19
C THR A 144 21.61 1.49 4.49
N GLU A 145 20.74 2.50 4.47
CA GLU A 145 19.86 2.86 5.58
C GLU A 145 18.40 3.02 5.08
N LEU A 146 17.43 2.91 5.98
CA LEU A 146 16.02 3.19 5.68
C LEU A 146 15.69 4.60 6.14
N ARG A 147 15.18 5.42 5.23
CA ARG A 147 14.80 6.80 5.45
C ARG A 147 13.29 6.97 5.36
N PHE A 148 12.70 7.63 6.34
CA PHE A 148 11.34 8.12 6.24
C PHE A 148 11.35 9.61 5.91
N VAL A 149 10.89 9.93 4.71
CA VAL A 149 10.86 11.29 4.15
C VAL A 149 9.41 11.74 4.05
N ASP A 150 9.05 12.89 4.61
CA ASP A 150 7.66 13.40 4.54
C ASP A 150 7.61 14.92 4.57
N GLN A 151 7.27 15.52 3.42
CA GLN A 151 7.16 16.97 3.27
C GLN A 151 6.06 17.56 4.16
N ARG A 152 4.89 16.92 4.20
CA ARG A 152 3.69 17.43 4.89
C ARG A 152 3.56 16.96 6.33
N THR A 153 4.39 16.01 6.75
CA THR A 153 4.34 15.38 8.09
C THR A 153 2.96 14.80 8.46
N PHE A 154 2.22 14.31 7.46
CA PHE A 154 0.94 13.63 7.66
C PHE A 154 1.09 12.13 7.89
N GLY A 155 2.16 11.56 7.39
CA GLY A 155 2.57 10.21 7.67
C GLY A 155 3.21 10.05 9.05
N GLY A 156 3.83 8.92 9.29
CA GLY A 156 4.61 8.66 10.50
C GLY A 156 4.86 7.20 10.76
N LEU A 157 5.78 6.96 11.68
CA LEU A 157 6.15 5.66 12.22
C LEU A 157 5.72 5.56 13.68
N SER A 158 5.34 4.37 14.11
CA SER A 158 5.04 4.08 15.53
C SER A 158 5.29 2.61 15.82
N LEU A 159 5.69 2.29 17.05
CA LEU A 159 5.93 0.94 17.51
C LEU A 159 4.72 0.47 18.32
N HIS A 160 4.24 -0.72 18.03
CA HIS A 160 3.05 -1.30 18.64
C HIS A 160 3.27 -2.78 18.98
N ASP A 161 2.54 -3.25 19.97
CA ASP A 161 2.40 -4.66 20.23
C ASP A 161 1.63 -5.33 19.08
N THR A 162 1.93 -6.59 18.84
CA THR A 162 1.21 -7.38 17.84
C THR A 162 0.06 -8.16 18.47
N VAL A 163 -0.97 -8.45 17.68
CA VAL A 163 -2.06 -9.33 18.11
C VAL A 163 -1.49 -10.69 18.47
N PRO A 164 -1.71 -11.19 19.70
CA PRO A 164 -1.17 -12.48 20.14
C PRO A 164 -1.57 -13.63 19.20
N GLY A 165 -0.58 -14.39 18.72
CA GLY A 165 -0.80 -15.53 17.83
C GLY A 165 -1.09 -15.18 16.37
N ASP A 166 -1.10 -13.91 15.98
CA ASP A 166 -1.23 -13.53 14.57
C ASP A 166 0.06 -13.87 13.81
N PRO A 167 -0.01 -14.70 12.75
CA PRO A 167 1.18 -15.20 12.05
C PRO A 167 1.92 -14.09 11.26
N ASP A 168 1.24 -13.00 10.98
CA ASP A 168 1.78 -11.85 10.24
C ASP A 168 2.30 -10.75 11.17
N GLY A 169 2.20 -10.94 12.50
CA GLY A 169 2.58 -9.94 13.49
C GLY A 169 1.78 -8.65 13.30
N LEU A 170 0.45 -8.77 13.15
CA LEU A 170 -0.45 -7.64 12.93
C LEU A 170 -0.42 -6.69 14.14
N PRO A 171 -0.10 -5.39 13.96
CA PRO A 171 -0.23 -4.41 15.02
C PRO A 171 -1.66 -4.34 15.58
N ASP A 172 -1.81 -4.37 16.89
CA ASP A 172 -3.09 -4.38 17.59
C ASP A 172 -3.98 -3.18 17.24
N VAL A 173 -3.37 -2.01 17.09
CA VAL A 173 -4.06 -0.75 16.75
C VAL A 173 -4.74 -0.75 15.38
N ILE A 174 -4.36 -1.65 14.47
CA ILE A 174 -4.98 -1.81 13.15
C ILE A 174 -5.75 -3.13 13.00
N ALA A 175 -5.99 -3.87 14.06
CA ALA A 175 -6.76 -5.12 14.03
C ALA A 175 -8.18 -4.94 13.48
N HIS A 176 -8.75 -3.74 13.64
CA HIS A 176 -10.08 -3.36 13.13
C HIS A 176 -10.12 -3.10 11.61
N ILE A 177 -8.97 -3.03 10.94
CA ILE A 177 -8.90 -2.81 9.49
C ILE A 177 -9.24 -4.11 8.76
N ALA A 178 -10.22 -4.04 7.86
CA ALA A 178 -10.63 -5.20 7.07
C ALA A 178 -9.50 -5.70 6.15
N ARG A 179 -9.61 -6.96 5.72
CA ARG A 179 -8.77 -7.46 4.62
C ARG A 179 -9.05 -6.69 3.34
N ASP A 180 -8.07 -6.62 2.49
CA ASP A 180 -8.20 -5.99 1.17
C ASP A 180 -8.54 -7.04 0.08
N PRO A 181 -9.09 -6.62 -1.06
CA PRO A 181 -9.60 -7.53 -2.08
C PRO A 181 -8.51 -8.37 -2.78
N LEU A 182 -7.23 -8.06 -2.60
CA LEU A 182 -6.10 -8.84 -3.11
C LEU A 182 -5.56 -9.85 -2.08
N ASP A 183 -6.02 -9.80 -0.84
CA ASP A 183 -5.67 -10.77 0.19
C ASP A 183 -6.33 -12.12 -0.14
N PRO A 184 -5.57 -13.24 -0.23
CA PRO A 184 -6.15 -14.57 -0.51
C PRO A 184 -7.23 -15.01 0.50
N ALA A 185 -7.20 -14.47 1.72
CA ALA A 185 -8.18 -14.75 2.77
C ALA A 185 -9.34 -13.73 2.79
N PHE A 186 -9.50 -12.91 1.73
CA PHE A 186 -10.65 -12.02 1.59
C PHE A 186 -11.90 -12.84 1.22
N ASP A 187 -12.95 -12.72 2.02
CA ASP A 187 -14.21 -13.44 1.82
C ASP A 187 -15.23 -12.55 1.06
N ASP A 188 -15.46 -12.86 -0.20
CA ASP A 188 -16.38 -12.14 -1.09
C ASP A 188 -17.84 -12.22 -0.60
N ALA A 189 -18.24 -13.35 0.00
CA ALA A 189 -19.61 -13.53 0.51
C ALA A 189 -19.82 -12.73 1.78
N ALA A 190 -18.88 -12.78 2.73
CA ALA A 190 -18.93 -11.97 3.94
C ALA A 190 -18.90 -10.47 3.61
N PHE A 191 -18.08 -10.06 2.63
CA PHE A 191 -18.09 -8.67 2.13
C PHE A 191 -19.47 -8.27 1.59
N HIS A 192 -20.10 -9.10 0.75
CA HIS A 192 -21.44 -8.80 0.20
C HIS A 192 -22.46 -8.55 1.32
N GLU A 193 -22.53 -9.44 2.31
CA GLU A 193 -23.46 -9.32 3.43
C GLU A 193 -23.16 -8.05 4.26
N ALA A 194 -21.89 -7.76 4.52
CA ALA A 194 -21.48 -6.57 5.24
C ALA A 194 -21.78 -5.28 4.46
N LEU A 195 -21.54 -5.28 3.14
CA LEU A 195 -21.85 -4.16 2.24
C LEU A 195 -23.34 -3.77 2.32
N ARG A 196 -24.22 -4.75 2.22
CA ARG A 196 -25.68 -4.50 2.26
C ARG A 196 -26.16 -3.97 3.61
N ARG A 197 -25.56 -4.42 4.71
CA ARG A 197 -25.88 -3.94 6.07
C ARG A 197 -25.50 -2.47 6.30
N ARG A 198 -24.51 -1.94 5.58
CA ARG A 198 -24.04 -0.54 5.75
C ARG A 198 -25.10 0.51 5.43
N ARG A 199 -26.11 0.22 4.58
CA ARG A 199 -27.19 1.15 4.19
C ARG A 199 -26.67 2.56 3.84
N THR A 200 -25.67 2.63 2.99
CA THR A 200 -25.00 3.87 2.55
C THR A 200 -24.86 3.87 1.03
N THR A 201 -24.10 4.83 0.46
CA THR A 201 -23.76 4.84 -0.96
C THR A 201 -22.55 3.97 -1.24
N ILE A 202 -22.49 3.40 -2.44
CA ILE A 202 -21.42 2.44 -2.79
C ILE A 202 -20.01 3.03 -2.65
N LYS A 203 -19.76 4.25 -3.12
CA LYS A 203 -18.45 4.86 -3.00
C LYS A 203 -18.06 5.07 -1.54
N ARG A 204 -19.01 5.48 -0.70
CA ARG A 204 -18.76 5.64 0.74
C ARG A 204 -18.40 4.30 1.39
N ALA A 205 -19.08 3.24 1.00
CA ALA A 205 -18.76 1.89 1.48
C ALA A 205 -17.37 1.43 1.04
N LEU A 206 -17.00 1.66 -0.22
CA LEU A 206 -15.67 1.30 -0.74
C LEU A 206 -14.53 2.06 -0.07
N LEU A 207 -14.77 3.24 0.46
CA LEU A 207 -13.76 4.04 1.19
C LEU A 207 -13.70 3.73 2.68
N ASP A 208 -14.61 2.90 3.21
CA ASP A 208 -14.61 2.45 4.59
C ASP A 208 -13.60 1.31 4.79
N GLN A 209 -12.43 1.64 5.33
CA GLN A 209 -11.33 0.70 5.54
C GLN A 209 -11.67 -0.41 6.55
N SER A 210 -12.76 -0.28 7.33
CA SER A 210 -13.25 -1.34 8.20
C SER A 210 -14.18 -2.33 7.48
N LEU A 211 -14.60 -2.01 6.24
CA LEU A 211 -15.40 -2.89 5.40
C LEU A 211 -14.55 -3.56 4.31
N ILE A 212 -13.75 -2.80 3.62
CA ILE A 212 -12.81 -3.22 2.58
C ILE A 212 -11.60 -2.28 2.62
N SER A 213 -10.44 -2.80 2.88
CA SER A 213 -9.27 -1.94 2.98
C SER A 213 -8.55 -1.77 1.64
N GLY A 214 -7.69 -0.78 1.55
CA GLY A 214 -6.85 -0.54 0.38
C GLY A 214 -7.48 0.31 -0.72
N VAL A 215 -8.80 0.25 -0.87
CA VAL A 215 -9.52 1.07 -1.86
C VAL A 215 -9.54 2.53 -1.40
N GLY A 216 -9.14 3.42 -2.31
CA GLY A 216 -9.22 4.86 -2.10
C GLY A 216 -9.99 5.53 -3.24
N ASN A 217 -9.79 6.82 -3.40
CA ASN A 217 -10.60 7.63 -4.31
C ASN A 217 -10.37 7.28 -5.79
N ILE A 218 -9.14 6.97 -6.14
CA ILE A 218 -8.74 6.62 -7.52
C ILE A 218 -9.36 5.29 -7.91
N TYR A 219 -9.06 4.25 -7.15
CA TYR A 219 -9.51 2.88 -7.47
C TYR A 219 -11.02 2.71 -7.29
N ALA A 220 -11.67 3.49 -6.39
CA ALA A 220 -13.12 3.51 -6.28
C ALA A 220 -13.78 4.07 -7.54
N ASP A 221 -13.34 5.24 -8.05
CA ASP A 221 -13.92 5.83 -9.25
C ASP A 221 -13.66 4.97 -10.50
N GLU A 222 -12.48 4.39 -10.65
CA GLU A 222 -12.12 3.48 -11.73
C GLU A 222 -12.99 2.21 -11.74
N ALA A 223 -13.10 1.53 -10.61
CA ALA A 223 -13.90 0.32 -10.48
C ALA A 223 -15.39 0.60 -10.69
N LEU A 224 -15.90 1.72 -10.18
CA LEU A 224 -17.28 2.15 -10.40
C LEU A 224 -17.55 2.49 -11.88
N TRP A 225 -16.60 3.12 -12.58
CA TRP A 225 -16.72 3.36 -14.01
C TRP A 225 -16.75 2.05 -14.80
N ARG A 226 -15.86 1.12 -14.50
CA ARG A 226 -15.83 -0.22 -15.13
C ARG A 226 -17.14 -0.97 -14.91
N SER A 227 -17.69 -0.93 -13.71
CA SER A 227 -18.96 -1.56 -13.33
C SER A 227 -20.21 -0.78 -13.79
N ARG A 228 -20.08 0.38 -14.45
CA ARG A 228 -21.19 1.26 -14.82
C ARG A 228 -22.10 1.64 -13.64
N LEU A 229 -21.51 1.82 -12.47
CA LEU A 229 -22.19 2.16 -11.22
C LEU A 229 -22.00 3.64 -10.88
N HIS A 230 -23.09 4.34 -10.62
CA HIS A 230 -23.01 5.68 -10.05
C HIS A 230 -22.51 5.60 -8.61
N TYR A 231 -21.68 6.54 -8.20
CA TYR A 231 -21.05 6.57 -6.87
C TYR A 231 -22.07 6.65 -5.71
N GLU A 232 -23.27 7.19 -5.97
CA GLU A 232 -24.38 7.29 -4.99
C GLU A 232 -25.31 6.08 -5.00
N ARG A 233 -25.01 5.01 -5.73
CA ARG A 233 -25.84 3.80 -5.72
C ARG A 233 -25.99 3.26 -4.30
N PRO A 234 -27.23 3.04 -3.79
CA PRO A 234 -27.44 2.50 -2.45
C PRO A 234 -26.91 1.08 -2.32
N THR A 235 -26.14 0.81 -1.25
CA THR A 235 -25.55 -0.53 -1.00
C THR A 235 -26.59 -1.61 -0.78
N ALA A 236 -27.74 -1.28 -0.22
CA ALA A 236 -28.85 -2.21 0.00
C ALA A 236 -29.42 -2.82 -1.30
N THR A 237 -29.20 -2.18 -2.46
CA THR A 237 -29.69 -2.65 -3.77
C THR A 237 -28.76 -3.63 -4.47
N PHE A 238 -27.59 -3.95 -3.88
CA PHE A 238 -26.62 -4.84 -4.49
C PHE A 238 -27.08 -6.29 -4.41
N THR A 239 -27.05 -6.98 -5.53
CA THR A 239 -27.17 -8.44 -5.62
C THR A 239 -25.79 -9.08 -5.54
N ARG A 240 -25.72 -10.38 -5.21
CA ARG A 240 -24.44 -11.11 -5.17
C ARG A 240 -23.66 -11.02 -6.49
N PRO A 241 -24.28 -11.25 -7.68
CA PRO A 241 -23.57 -11.09 -8.95
C PRO A 241 -23.01 -9.68 -9.16
N ARG A 242 -23.77 -8.65 -8.76
CA ARG A 242 -23.33 -7.26 -8.89
C ARG A 242 -22.18 -6.91 -7.96
N THR A 243 -22.16 -7.49 -6.77
CA THR A 243 -21.02 -7.35 -5.85
C THR A 243 -19.79 -8.05 -6.39
N ALA A 244 -19.93 -9.27 -6.92
CA ALA A 244 -18.83 -10.02 -7.51
C ALA A 244 -18.23 -9.30 -8.72
N GLU A 245 -19.06 -8.74 -9.62
CA GLU A 245 -18.61 -7.92 -10.75
C GLU A 245 -17.79 -6.71 -10.28
N LEU A 246 -18.29 -5.98 -9.28
CA LEU A 246 -17.58 -4.83 -8.72
C LEU A 246 -16.24 -5.23 -8.08
N LEU A 247 -16.20 -6.32 -7.30
CA LEU A 247 -14.95 -6.84 -6.72
C LEU A 247 -13.96 -7.27 -7.80
N GLY A 248 -14.43 -7.92 -8.88
CA GLY A 248 -13.62 -8.25 -10.04
C GLY A 248 -12.94 -7.00 -10.61
N HIS A 249 -13.71 -5.96 -10.90
CA HIS A 249 -13.16 -4.71 -11.42
C HIS A 249 -12.22 -3.97 -10.45
N ILE A 250 -12.46 -4.06 -9.13
CA ILE A 250 -11.52 -3.52 -8.13
C ILE A 250 -10.18 -4.25 -8.23
N ARG A 251 -10.21 -5.59 -8.27
CA ARG A 251 -9.01 -6.42 -8.40
C ARG A 251 -8.28 -6.15 -9.70
N ASP A 252 -9.00 -6.05 -10.83
CA ASP A 252 -8.41 -5.77 -12.14
C ASP A 252 -7.67 -4.44 -12.18
N VAL A 253 -8.30 -3.36 -11.66
CA VAL A 253 -7.67 -2.03 -11.62
C VAL A 253 -6.44 -2.03 -10.72
N MET A 254 -6.52 -2.65 -9.54
CA MET A 254 -5.40 -2.72 -8.60
C MET A 254 -4.24 -3.55 -9.14
N ASN A 255 -4.53 -4.69 -9.78
CA ASN A 255 -3.50 -5.53 -10.39
C ASN A 255 -2.83 -4.84 -11.58
N ALA A 256 -3.60 -4.14 -12.42
CA ALA A 256 -3.04 -3.34 -13.50
C ALA A 256 -2.11 -2.23 -12.97
N ALA A 257 -2.47 -1.58 -11.88
CA ALA A 257 -1.61 -0.59 -11.22
C ALA A 257 -0.34 -1.22 -10.65
N LEU A 258 -0.44 -2.38 -9.99
CA LEU A 258 0.71 -3.11 -9.46
C LEU A 258 1.70 -3.53 -10.54
N ALA A 259 1.20 -3.90 -11.74
CA ALA A 259 2.05 -4.31 -12.86
C ALA A 259 2.97 -3.19 -13.38
N VAL A 260 2.59 -1.92 -13.16
CA VAL A 260 3.35 -0.75 -13.62
C VAL A 260 3.90 0.11 -12.47
N GLY A 261 3.98 -0.45 -11.26
CA GLY A 261 4.60 0.21 -10.11
C GLY A 261 3.72 1.25 -9.40
N GLY A 262 2.40 1.22 -9.60
CA GLY A 262 1.46 2.14 -8.96
C GLY A 262 1.17 3.41 -9.77
N THR A 263 0.41 4.34 -9.17
CA THR A 263 0.06 5.65 -9.78
C THR A 263 1.04 6.73 -9.37
N SER A 264 1.32 7.67 -10.29
CA SER A 264 2.24 8.82 -10.12
C SER A 264 1.54 10.17 -10.23
N PHE A 265 0.32 10.32 -9.74
CA PHE A 265 -0.32 11.65 -9.71
C PHE A 265 0.46 12.69 -8.91
N ASP A 266 1.37 12.26 -8.08
CA ASP A 266 2.23 13.13 -7.30
C ASP A 266 3.65 12.55 -7.42
N SER A 267 4.61 13.35 -7.86
CA SER A 267 6.04 12.98 -7.88
C SER A 267 6.57 12.51 -6.52
N LEU A 268 5.72 12.60 -5.50
CA LEU A 268 5.98 12.12 -4.14
C LEU A 268 5.70 10.62 -3.96
N TYR A 269 5.06 9.93 -4.92
CA TYR A 269 4.83 8.48 -4.83
C TYR A 269 5.88 7.73 -5.62
N VAL A 270 6.91 7.34 -4.90
CA VAL A 270 8.05 6.60 -5.43
C VAL A 270 8.21 5.26 -4.71
N ASN A 271 8.81 4.29 -5.39
CA ASN A 271 9.26 3.05 -4.76
C ASN A 271 10.41 3.34 -3.78
N VAL A 272 10.94 2.30 -3.12
CA VAL A 272 12.03 2.47 -2.14
C VAL A 272 13.36 2.95 -2.76
N ASN A 273 13.50 2.90 -4.09
CA ASN A 273 14.67 3.40 -4.84
C ASN A 273 14.44 4.80 -5.42
N GLY A 274 13.29 5.46 -5.12
CA GLY A 274 12.98 6.80 -5.61
C GLY A 274 12.35 6.86 -7.01
N GLU A 275 11.98 5.73 -7.62
CA GLU A 275 11.36 5.70 -8.95
C GLU A 275 9.85 5.82 -8.87
N SER A 276 9.25 6.56 -9.79
CA SER A 276 7.79 6.77 -9.90
C SER A 276 7.11 5.67 -10.71
N GLY A 277 5.88 5.31 -10.34
CA GLY A 277 5.01 4.45 -11.16
C GLY A 277 4.37 5.19 -12.34
N TYR A 278 3.75 4.49 -13.27
CA TYR A 278 3.21 5.04 -14.53
C TYR A 278 1.71 4.80 -14.75
N PHE A 279 0.96 4.34 -13.76
CA PHE A 279 -0.45 3.93 -13.94
C PHE A 279 -1.40 5.09 -14.28
N GLU A 280 -1.05 6.33 -13.98
CA GLU A 280 -1.85 7.53 -14.27
C GLU A 280 -2.34 7.57 -15.73
N ARG A 281 -1.49 7.18 -16.68
CA ARG A 281 -1.81 7.17 -18.11
C ARG A 281 -2.89 6.17 -18.52
N SER A 282 -3.23 5.23 -17.65
CA SER A 282 -4.17 4.13 -17.91
C SER A 282 -5.54 4.33 -17.29
N LEU A 283 -5.78 5.48 -16.62
CA LEU A 283 -7.05 5.75 -15.94
C LEU A 283 -8.16 6.07 -16.95
N ASP A 284 -9.36 5.58 -16.65
CA ASP A 284 -10.54 5.70 -17.50
C ASP A 284 -11.51 6.81 -17.08
N ALA A 285 -11.52 7.18 -15.80
CA ALA A 285 -12.42 8.19 -15.24
C ALA A 285 -11.70 9.21 -14.33
N TYR A 286 -10.87 8.74 -13.40
CA TYR A 286 -10.25 9.62 -12.41
C TYR A 286 -9.26 10.60 -13.07
N GLY A 287 -9.37 11.88 -12.70
CA GLY A 287 -8.53 12.95 -13.24
C GLY A 287 -8.93 13.45 -14.64
N ARG A 288 -9.93 12.83 -15.28
CA ARG A 288 -10.31 13.08 -16.68
C ARG A 288 -11.57 13.94 -16.84
N GLU A 289 -11.71 14.99 -16.00
CA GLU A 289 -12.80 15.95 -16.11
C GLU A 289 -12.83 16.57 -17.52
N ASP A 290 -14.03 16.64 -18.12
CA ASP A 290 -14.32 17.15 -19.47
C ASP A 290 -13.72 16.34 -20.64
N GLU A 291 -12.89 15.36 -20.40
CA GLU A 291 -12.41 14.46 -21.43
C GLU A 291 -13.50 13.46 -21.88
N PRO A 292 -13.45 12.96 -23.13
CA PRO A 292 -14.41 11.99 -23.62
C PRO A 292 -14.29 10.66 -22.87
N CYS A 293 -15.41 10.15 -22.42
CA CYS A 293 -15.50 8.79 -21.86
C CYS A 293 -15.04 7.76 -22.89
N ARG A 294 -14.05 6.95 -22.59
CA ARG A 294 -13.49 5.93 -23.50
C ARG A 294 -14.53 4.90 -24.02
N ARG A 295 -15.68 4.79 -23.31
CA ARG A 295 -16.76 3.85 -23.70
C ARG A 295 -17.83 4.48 -24.60
N CYS A 296 -18.18 5.74 -24.41
CA CYS A 296 -19.36 6.33 -25.10
C CYS A 296 -19.15 7.76 -25.61
N GLY A 297 -17.96 8.33 -25.48
CA GLY A 297 -17.62 9.67 -25.94
C GLY A 297 -18.21 10.85 -25.13
N THR A 298 -19.13 10.58 -24.21
CA THR A 298 -19.70 11.65 -23.35
C THR A 298 -18.64 12.18 -22.40
N ALA A 299 -18.55 13.49 -22.20
CA ALA A 299 -17.59 14.10 -21.29
C ALA A 299 -17.73 13.54 -19.86
N VAL A 300 -16.59 13.14 -19.29
CA VAL A 300 -16.48 12.72 -17.87
C VAL A 300 -16.75 13.94 -17.01
N ARG A 301 -17.52 13.76 -15.96
CA ARG A 301 -17.85 14.82 -15.00
C ARG A 301 -17.12 14.61 -13.69
N ARG A 302 -16.74 15.72 -13.09
CA ARG A 302 -16.27 15.81 -11.72
C ARG A 302 -17.35 16.46 -10.86
N ARG A 303 -17.61 15.89 -9.68
CA ARG A 303 -18.51 16.49 -8.70
C ARG A 303 -17.85 16.53 -7.32
N PRO A 304 -17.99 17.64 -6.58
CA PRO A 304 -17.66 17.65 -5.16
C PRO A 304 -18.44 16.54 -4.46
N TRP A 305 -17.77 15.76 -3.66
CA TRP A 305 -18.38 14.66 -2.93
C TRP A 305 -17.66 14.46 -1.60
N MET A 306 -18.36 14.70 -0.49
CA MET A 306 -17.76 14.79 0.84
C MET A 306 -16.57 15.78 0.82
N ASN A 307 -15.39 15.40 1.33
CA ASN A 307 -14.16 16.22 1.34
C ASN A 307 -13.23 15.95 0.12
N ARG A 308 -13.77 15.43 -0.98
CA ARG A 308 -13.03 15.04 -2.20
C ARG A 308 -13.89 15.20 -3.45
N SER A 309 -13.48 14.61 -4.57
CA SER A 309 -14.22 14.61 -5.81
C SER A 309 -14.61 13.19 -6.23
N SER A 310 -15.72 13.04 -6.98
CA SER A 310 -16.05 11.84 -7.74
C SER A 310 -15.97 12.15 -9.23
N TYR A 311 -15.29 11.29 -9.97
CA TYR A 311 -15.20 11.34 -11.42
C TYR A 311 -16.04 10.23 -12.02
N PHE A 312 -16.92 10.55 -12.97
CA PHE A 312 -17.83 9.58 -13.55
C PHE A 312 -18.35 10.00 -14.93
N CYS A 313 -18.76 9.04 -15.75
CA CYS A 313 -19.47 9.29 -17.00
C CYS A 313 -21.00 9.37 -16.74
N PRO A 314 -21.68 10.50 -16.98
CA PRO A 314 -23.11 10.63 -16.64
C PRO A 314 -24.02 9.74 -17.52
N ARG A 315 -23.55 9.35 -18.71
CA ARG A 315 -24.29 8.43 -19.59
C ARG A 315 -24.15 6.96 -19.19
N CYS A 316 -22.92 6.53 -18.85
CA CYS A 316 -22.64 5.15 -18.49
C CYS A 316 -23.02 4.82 -17.04
N GLN A 317 -22.88 5.78 -16.14
CA GLN A 317 -23.09 5.66 -14.69
C GLN A 317 -24.28 6.52 -14.27
N ARG A 318 -25.47 6.08 -14.62
CA ARG A 318 -26.71 6.83 -14.31
C ARG A 318 -26.95 6.88 -12.81
N PRO A 319 -27.36 8.04 -12.26
CA PRO A 319 -27.74 8.14 -10.85
C PRO A 319 -28.88 7.17 -10.52
N PRO A 320 -28.97 6.70 -9.27
CA PRO A 320 -30.12 5.94 -8.84
C PRO A 320 -31.40 6.78 -9.00
N ARG A 321 -32.51 6.13 -9.32
CA ARG A 321 -33.81 6.81 -9.26
C ARG A 321 -34.12 7.15 -7.80
N PRO A 322 -34.75 8.30 -7.54
CA PRO A 322 -35.17 8.67 -6.18
C PRO A 322 -36.07 7.61 -5.55
#